data_42346066efd4ed5cd10f9161fc9ac128
#
_entry.id   42346066efd4ed5cd10f9161fc9ac128
#
_cell.length_a   1.000
_cell.length_b   1.000
_cell.length_c   1.000
_cell.angle_alpha   90.00
_cell.angle_beta   90.00
_cell.angle_gamma   90.00
#
_symmetry.space_group_name_H-M   'P 1'
#
loop_
_entity.id
_entity.type
_entity.pdbx_description
1 polymer ?
#
loop_
_entity_poly.entity_id
_entity_poly.type
_entity_poly.pdbx_seq_one_letter_code
_entity_poly.pdbx_strand_id
1 'polypeptide(L)'
;MIVVCAGPIGNPAARLLALLTARGHQMVKGPEALPPGEEPVVLAISDGPSVFDYLAAVQRLGPHPFRTLMLSRLGAHPDARAASLQRLWRLEEHVRAGNAPVLTLRFAPLVGAETPLWRRLRSRPALPNGGRKLLNPVAERDAIETLDRAFDGRARWEGWYEVAGPEAVTLAELRDLATKAPFSGPPADTGEWEPALEEMMEHRLAESQPWASHFGIVPTPLGAWAGAATA
;
A
#
# COMPACT_ATOMS: atom_id res chain seq x y z
N MET A 1 16.34 -6.80 -8.26
CA MET A 1 16.61 -6.27 -6.90
C MET A 1 16.15 -7.28 -5.88
N ILE A 2 16.87 -7.44 -4.78
CA ILE A 2 16.50 -8.36 -3.69
C ILE A 2 15.67 -7.60 -2.67
N VAL A 3 14.56 -8.17 -2.26
CA VAL A 3 13.63 -7.57 -1.30
C VAL A 3 13.48 -8.48 -0.10
N VAL A 4 13.86 -7.96 1.07
CA VAL A 4 13.67 -8.64 2.36
C VAL A 4 12.39 -8.10 3.01
N CYS A 5 11.43 -8.96 3.31
CA CYS A 5 10.20 -8.56 3.97
C CYS A 5 10.37 -8.54 5.49
N ALA A 6 10.01 -7.44 6.13
CA ALA A 6 9.94 -7.33 7.58
C ALA A 6 8.56 -7.79 8.06
N GLY A 7 8.53 -8.83 8.91
CA GLY A 7 7.31 -9.36 9.50
C GLY A 7 6.47 -10.28 8.61
N PRO A 8 5.30 -10.69 9.10
CA PRO A 8 4.40 -11.55 8.36
C PRO A 8 3.81 -10.84 7.13
N ILE A 9 3.64 -11.60 6.06
CA ILE A 9 3.09 -11.10 4.80
C ILE A 9 1.60 -11.46 4.77
N GLY A 10 0.74 -10.48 4.99
CA GLY A 10 -0.71 -10.65 4.83
C GLY A 10 -1.13 -10.74 3.35
N ASN A 11 -2.39 -11.15 3.10
CA ASN A 11 -2.88 -11.51 1.77
C ASN A 11 -2.68 -10.47 0.65
N PRO A 12 -2.95 -9.17 0.81
CA PRO A 12 -2.74 -8.21 -0.28
C PRO A 12 -1.28 -7.85 -0.49
N ALA A 13 -0.48 -7.85 0.59
CA ALA A 13 0.95 -7.72 0.45
C ALA A 13 1.52 -8.93 -0.31
N ALA A 14 1.03 -10.14 -0.05
CA ALA A 14 1.41 -11.33 -0.81
C ALA A 14 1.10 -11.18 -2.31
N ARG A 15 -0.05 -10.61 -2.66
CA ARG A 15 -0.40 -10.34 -4.05
C ARG A 15 0.54 -9.30 -4.69
N LEU A 16 0.78 -8.19 -3.99
CA LEU A 16 1.70 -7.16 -4.44
C LEU A 16 3.11 -7.73 -4.64
N LEU A 17 3.58 -8.55 -3.69
CA LEU A 17 4.87 -9.22 -3.78
C LEU A 17 4.92 -10.24 -4.92
N ALA A 18 3.84 -10.98 -5.18
CA ALA A 18 3.74 -11.88 -6.33
C ALA A 18 3.87 -11.12 -7.66
N LEU A 19 3.25 -9.94 -7.76
CA LEU A 19 3.37 -9.07 -8.93
C LEU A 19 4.80 -8.52 -9.11
N LEU A 20 5.46 -8.11 -8.02
CA LEU A 20 6.87 -7.71 -8.06
C LEU A 20 7.78 -8.87 -8.47
N THR A 21 7.51 -10.08 -7.98
CA THR A 21 8.24 -11.30 -8.38
C THR A 21 8.06 -11.58 -9.86
N ALA A 22 6.84 -11.47 -10.38
CA ALA A 22 6.56 -11.64 -11.80
C ALA A 22 7.29 -10.60 -12.69
N ARG A 23 7.67 -9.46 -12.11
CA ARG A 23 8.48 -8.41 -12.75
C ARG A 23 9.99 -8.58 -12.55
N GLY A 24 10.43 -9.70 -12.01
CA GLY A 24 11.84 -10.07 -11.87
C GLY A 24 12.51 -9.61 -10.59
N HIS A 25 11.76 -9.11 -9.60
CA HIS A 25 12.32 -8.83 -8.27
C HIS A 25 12.39 -10.12 -7.45
N GLN A 26 13.52 -10.35 -6.78
CA GLN A 26 13.71 -11.53 -5.94
C GLN A 26 13.26 -11.25 -4.51
N MET A 27 12.27 -12.00 -4.05
CA MET A 27 11.77 -11.92 -2.69
C MET A 27 12.50 -12.93 -1.81
N VAL A 28 13.05 -12.50 -0.69
CA VAL A 28 13.71 -13.37 0.30
C VAL A 28 13.09 -13.20 1.67
N LYS A 29 12.96 -14.31 2.39
CA LYS A 29 12.36 -14.32 3.75
C LYS A 29 13.35 -13.98 4.86
N GLY A 30 14.63 -13.89 4.54
CA GLY A 30 15.66 -13.60 5.52
C GLY A 30 17.00 -13.27 4.89
N PRO A 31 17.92 -12.64 5.64
CA PRO A 31 19.22 -12.18 5.14
C PRO A 31 20.19 -13.32 4.80
N GLU A 32 19.97 -14.54 5.32
CA GLU A 32 20.77 -15.72 5.02
C GLU A 32 20.74 -16.13 3.54
N ALA A 33 19.77 -15.62 2.79
CA ALA A 33 19.63 -15.86 1.35
C ALA A 33 20.22 -14.73 0.50
N LEU A 34 20.92 -13.75 1.11
CA LEU A 34 21.49 -12.63 0.37
C LEU A 34 22.81 -13.01 -0.31
N PRO A 35 22.95 -12.79 -1.63
CA PRO A 35 24.24 -12.93 -2.29
C PRO A 35 25.25 -11.89 -1.76
N PRO A 36 26.54 -12.23 -1.65
CA PRO A 36 27.56 -11.26 -1.27
C PRO A 36 27.62 -10.07 -2.23
N GLY A 37 27.65 -8.86 -1.67
CA GLY A 37 27.80 -7.61 -2.46
C GLY A 37 26.49 -7.03 -3.01
N GLU A 38 25.37 -7.68 -2.80
CA GLU A 38 24.05 -7.12 -3.13
C GLU A 38 23.56 -6.16 -2.05
N GLU A 39 22.94 -5.08 -2.47
CA GLU A 39 22.29 -4.11 -1.58
C GLU A 39 20.80 -4.43 -1.46
N PRO A 40 20.35 -5.05 -0.36
CA PRO A 40 18.94 -5.40 -0.20
C PRO A 40 18.08 -4.19 0.10
N VAL A 41 16.81 -4.29 -0.25
CA VAL A 41 15.77 -3.36 0.19
C VAL A 41 14.96 -4.03 1.26
N VAL A 42 14.86 -3.40 2.43
CA VAL A 42 13.94 -3.85 3.48
C VAL A 42 12.56 -3.25 3.20
N LEU A 43 11.63 -4.11 2.83
CA LEU A 43 10.24 -3.73 2.66
C LEU A 43 9.52 -3.84 4.00
N ALA A 44 9.21 -2.70 4.62
CA ALA A 44 8.34 -2.65 5.78
C ALA A 44 6.89 -2.55 5.32
N ILE A 45 6.12 -3.63 5.50
CA ILE A 45 4.71 -3.70 5.09
C ILE A 45 3.80 -3.32 6.25
N SER A 46 2.77 -2.53 5.96
CA SER A 46 1.96 -1.81 6.93
C SER A 46 1.00 -2.63 7.80
N ASP A 47 0.73 -3.89 7.50
CA ASP A 47 -0.33 -4.64 8.18
C ASP A 47 0.09 -5.90 8.91
N GLY A 48 1.32 -6.13 9.03
CA GLY A 48 1.82 -7.28 9.76
C GLY A 48 3.00 -6.90 10.63
N PRO A 49 4.00 -6.18 10.11
CA PRO A 49 5.17 -5.88 10.89
C PRO A 49 4.86 -4.86 11.99
N SER A 50 5.23 -5.22 13.18
CA SER A 50 5.41 -4.29 14.28
C SER A 50 6.77 -3.59 14.16
N VAL A 51 7.01 -2.59 14.98
CA VAL A 51 8.37 -2.00 15.13
C VAL A 51 9.40 -3.09 15.45
N PHE A 52 9.02 -4.08 16.26
CA PHE A 52 9.91 -5.20 16.62
C PHE A 52 10.26 -6.09 15.42
N ASP A 53 9.31 -6.37 14.53
CA ASP A 53 9.58 -7.16 13.32
C ASP A 53 10.53 -6.43 12.38
N TYR A 54 10.34 -5.12 12.21
CA TYR A 54 11.25 -4.27 11.44
C TYR A 54 12.66 -4.30 12.04
N LEU A 55 12.80 -4.04 13.35
CA LEU A 55 14.08 -4.05 14.04
C LEU A 55 14.77 -5.42 13.93
N ALA A 56 14.02 -6.50 14.11
CA ALA A 56 14.54 -7.86 13.97
C ALA A 56 15.04 -8.14 12.53
N ALA A 57 14.36 -7.62 11.52
CA ALA A 57 14.81 -7.73 10.13
C ALA A 57 16.10 -6.93 9.91
N VAL A 58 16.17 -5.69 10.38
CA VAL A 58 17.37 -4.85 10.29
C VAL A 58 18.55 -5.46 11.04
N GLN A 59 18.33 -5.98 12.26
CA GLN A 59 19.36 -6.64 13.04
C GLN A 59 19.93 -7.87 12.33
N ARG A 60 19.07 -8.64 11.67
CA ARG A 60 19.50 -9.81 10.89
C ARG A 60 20.31 -9.45 9.65
N LEU A 61 20.03 -8.29 9.03
CA LEU A 61 20.87 -7.78 7.93
C LEU A 61 22.30 -7.44 8.39
N GLY A 62 22.49 -7.14 9.67
CA GLY A 62 23.81 -6.84 10.22
C GLY A 62 24.46 -5.63 9.55
N PRO A 63 25.75 -5.74 9.11
CA PRO A 63 26.48 -4.64 8.50
C PRO A 63 26.18 -4.45 7.00
N HIS A 64 25.27 -5.22 6.40
CA HIS A 64 24.91 -5.05 4.99
C HIS A 64 24.23 -3.69 4.77
N PRO A 65 24.65 -2.93 3.77
CA PRO A 65 23.95 -1.72 3.39
C PRO A 65 22.55 -2.08 2.88
N PHE A 66 21.53 -1.29 3.24
CA PHE A 66 20.16 -1.49 2.81
C PHE A 66 19.41 -0.16 2.73
N ARG A 67 18.30 -0.20 2.00
CA ARG A 67 17.31 0.88 1.95
C ARG A 67 15.98 0.35 2.48
N THR A 68 15.14 1.22 3.00
CA THR A 68 13.81 0.83 3.48
C THR A 68 12.72 1.43 2.61
N LEU A 69 11.86 0.57 2.07
CA LEU A 69 10.58 0.97 1.51
C LEU A 69 9.49 0.73 2.55
N MET A 70 8.95 1.83 3.08
CA MET A 70 7.84 1.78 4.01
C MET A 70 6.52 1.90 3.26
N LEU A 71 5.72 0.83 3.27
CA LEU A 71 4.34 0.87 2.79
C LEU A 71 3.43 1.26 3.94
N SER A 72 2.77 2.37 3.82
CA SER A 72 1.88 2.92 4.82
C SER A 72 0.51 3.25 4.22
N ARG A 73 -0.36 3.81 5.03
CA ARG A 73 -1.71 4.19 4.62
C ARG A 73 -1.93 5.69 4.76
N LEU A 74 -2.64 6.25 3.78
CA LEU A 74 -3.09 7.63 3.83
C LEU A 74 -3.88 7.87 5.12
N GLY A 75 -3.52 8.92 5.85
CA GLY A 75 -4.09 9.23 7.16
C GLY A 75 -3.34 8.63 8.35
N ALA A 76 -2.18 7.96 8.16
CA ALA A 76 -1.30 7.62 9.27
C ALA A 76 -0.86 8.91 9.98
N HIS A 77 -1.31 9.08 11.24
CA HIS A 77 -1.09 10.29 12.05
C HIS A 77 -1.19 9.93 13.53
N PRO A 78 -0.49 10.63 14.44
CA PRO A 78 -0.57 10.34 15.88
C PRO A 78 -1.99 10.52 16.44
N ASP A 79 -2.76 11.46 15.89
CA ASP A 79 -4.13 11.78 16.32
C ASP A 79 -5.21 11.10 15.45
N ALA A 80 -4.85 10.16 14.57
CA ALA A 80 -5.82 9.41 13.78
C ALA A 80 -6.81 8.68 14.72
N ARG A 81 -8.10 8.64 14.39
CA ARG A 81 -9.10 7.94 15.20
C ARG A 81 -8.88 6.44 15.21
N ALA A 82 -8.50 5.86 14.07
CA ALA A 82 -8.22 4.45 13.98
C ALA A 82 -6.87 4.11 14.62
N ALA A 83 -6.88 3.23 15.62
CA ALA A 83 -5.67 2.80 16.31
C ALA A 83 -4.63 2.14 15.37
N SER A 84 -5.08 1.50 14.29
CA SER A 84 -4.23 0.94 13.24
C SER A 84 -3.37 2.01 12.58
N LEU A 85 -3.92 3.18 12.28
CA LEU A 85 -3.20 4.29 11.66
C LEU A 85 -2.23 4.97 12.61
N GLN A 86 -2.57 5.06 13.90
CA GLN A 86 -1.63 5.51 14.91
C GLN A 86 -0.43 4.56 15.02
N ARG A 87 -0.67 3.24 14.96
CA ARG A 87 0.43 2.25 14.96
C ARG A 87 1.33 2.40 13.73
N LEU A 88 0.72 2.60 12.55
CA LEU A 88 1.48 2.84 11.31
C LEU A 88 2.33 4.09 11.40
N TRP A 89 1.77 5.18 11.90
CA TRP A 89 2.55 6.41 12.10
C TRP A 89 3.74 6.20 13.02
N ARG A 90 3.57 5.48 14.13
CA ARG A 90 4.68 5.13 15.03
C ARG A 90 5.75 4.30 14.34
N LEU A 91 5.36 3.36 13.49
CA LEU A 91 6.31 2.57 12.69
C LEU A 91 7.05 3.46 11.69
N GLU A 92 6.35 4.38 10.99
CA GLU A 92 6.99 5.34 10.09
C GLU A 92 8.05 6.19 10.80
N GLU A 93 7.70 6.75 11.98
CA GLU A 93 8.63 7.54 12.78
C GLU A 93 9.86 6.73 13.17
N HIS A 94 9.65 5.48 13.56
CA HIS A 94 10.73 4.60 13.96
C HIS A 94 11.65 4.25 12.79
N VAL A 95 11.07 3.92 11.64
CA VAL A 95 11.81 3.64 10.40
C VAL A 95 12.60 4.87 9.94
N ARG A 96 12.00 6.05 10.02
CA ARG A 96 12.63 7.31 9.63
C ARG A 96 13.75 7.75 10.58
N ALA A 97 13.65 7.40 11.85
CA ALA A 97 14.70 7.69 12.85
C ALA A 97 15.96 6.82 12.66
N GLY A 98 15.89 5.79 11.83
CA GLY A 98 17.05 4.96 11.46
C GLY A 98 18.01 5.67 10.51
N ASN A 99 19.19 5.09 10.32
CA ASN A 99 20.25 5.66 9.47
C ASN A 99 20.17 5.21 8.00
N ALA A 100 19.27 4.29 7.66
CA ALA A 100 19.11 3.82 6.28
C ALA A 100 18.29 4.82 5.45
N PRO A 101 18.55 4.97 4.15
CA PRO A 101 17.67 5.73 3.26
C PRO A 101 16.23 5.14 3.29
N VAL A 102 15.24 6.00 3.44
CA VAL A 102 13.83 5.60 3.57
C VAL A 102 13.00 6.27 2.49
N LEU A 103 12.20 5.48 1.81
CA LEU A 103 11.10 5.93 0.98
C LEU A 103 9.78 5.47 1.60
N THR A 104 8.91 6.39 1.99
CA THR A 104 7.59 6.08 2.56
C THR A 104 6.50 6.33 1.54
N LEU A 105 5.68 5.33 1.26
CA LEU A 105 4.52 5.42 0.39
C LEU A 105 3.24 5.23 1.21
N ARG A 106 2.45 6.30 1.38
CA ARG A 106 1.15 6.29 2.06
C ARG A 106 0.05 6.08 1.05
N PHE A 107 -0.41 4.85 0.91
CA PHE A 107 -1.46 4.51 -0.05
C PHE A 107 -2.84 4.94 0.43
N ALA A 108 -3.57 5.59 -0.46
CA ALA A 108 -5.02 5.70 -0.37
C ALA A 108 -5.66 4.31 -0.52
N PRO A 109 -6.96 4.14 -0.22
CA PRO A 109 -7.63 2.87 -0.42
C PRO A 109 -7.43 2.34 -1.85
N LEU A 110 -6.86 1.13 -1.95
CA LEU A 110 -6.62 0.47 -3.23
C LEU A 110 -7.93 -0.04 -3.82
N VAL A 111 -8.12 0.20 -5.10
CA VAL A 111 -9.30 -0.22 -5.83
C VAL A 111 -8.92 -0.91 -7.13
N GLY A 112 -9.65 -1.99 -7.41
CA GLY A 112 -9.45 -2.86 -8.56
C GLY A 112 -10.29 -4.11 -8.38
N ALA A 113 -10.60 -4.83 -9.45
CA ALA A 113 -11.54 -5.96 -9.44
C ALA A 113 -11.25 -6.99 -8.34
N GLU A 114 -9.97 -7.19 -8.06
CA GLU A 114 -9.48 -8.20 -7.13
C GLU A 114 -9.06 -7.65 -5.76
N THR A 115 -9.13 -6.33 -5.54
CA THR A 115 -8.74 -5.78 -4.24
C THR A 115 -9.76 -6.14 -3.15
N PRO A 116 -9.32 -6.42 -1.92
CA PRO A 116 -10.21 -6.79 -0.84
C PRO A 116 -11.29 -5.74 -0.58
N LEU A 117 -10.91 -4.46 -0.54
CA LEU A 117 -11.87 -3.37 -0.35
C LEU A 117 -12.99 -3.38 -1.41
N TRP A 118 -12.63 -3.51 -2.68
CA TRP A 118 -13.60 -3.53 -3.78
C TRP A 118 -14.56 -4.70 -3.64
N ARG A 119 -14.03 -5.89 -3.36
CA ARG A 119 -14.82 -7.11 -3.14
C ARG A 119 -15.74 -6.96 -1.95
N ARG A 120 -15.28 -6.37 -0.83
CA ARG A 120 -16.10 -6.10 0.36
C ARG A 120 -17.22 -5.09 0.08
N LEU A 121 -16.92 -3.98 -0.62
CA LEU A 121 -17.95 -3.00 -0.98
C LEU A 121 -19.06 -3.59 -1.83
N ARG A 122 -18.75 -4.58 -2.68
CA ARG A 122 -19.75 -5.32 -3.47
C ARG A 122 -20.73 -6.12 -2.62
N SER A 123 -20.32 -6.62 -1.47
CA SER A 123 -21.23 -7.30 -0.54
C SER A 123 -22.20 -6.34 0.19
N ARG A 124 -22.16 -5.05 -0.16
CA ARG A 124 -23.00 -3.97 0.42
C ARG A 124 -22.95 -3.93 1.94
N PRO A 125 -21.76 -3.84 2.56
CA PRO A 125 -21.66 -3.75 4.00
C PRO A 125 -22.31 -2.46 4.53
N ALA A 126 -22.67 -2.46 5.80
CA ALA A 126 -22.98 -1.21 6.50
C ALA A 126 -21.75 -0.30 6.48
N LEU A 127 -21.92 0.94 6.06
CA LEU A 127 -20.82 1.89 5.93
C LEU A 127 -20.72 2.79 7.18
N PRO A 128 -19.51 3.03 7.69
CA PRO A 128 -19.32 3.95 8.80
C PRO A 128 -19.85 5.35 8.42
N ASN A 129 -20.58 5.98 9.31
CA ASN A 129 -21.20 7.30 9.08
C ASN A 129 -22.03 7.39 7.77
N GLY A 130 -22.66 6.28 7.35
CA GLY A 130 -23.41 6.21 6.10
C GLY A 130 -22.56 6.40 4.85
N GLY A 131 -21.23 6.23 4.96
CA GLY A 131 -20.32 6.32 3.83
C GLY A 131 -20.09 7.73 3.30
N ARG A 132 -20.36 8.78 4.10
CA ARG A 132 -20.29 10.19 3.66
C ARG A 132 -18.88 10.79 3.62
N LYS A 133 -17.86 10.05 4.07
CA LYS A 133 -16.49 10.55 4.06
C LYS A 133 -15.88 10.44 2.68
N LEU A 134 -15.12 11.47 2.30
CA LEU A 134 -14.43 11.55 1.02
C LEU A 134 -13.10 10.81 1.06
N LEU A 135 -12.79 10.13 -0.02
CA LEU A 135 -11.58 9.36 -0.25
C LEU A 135 -11.03 9.70 -1.64
N ASN A 136 -9.71 9.62 -1.83
CA ASN A 136 -9.09 9.60 -3.16
C ASN A 136 -8.60 8.18 -3.47
N PRO A 137 -9.48 7.21 -3.80
CA PRO A 137 -9.05 5.83 -4.03
C PRO A 137 -8.06 5.76 -5.20
N VAL A 138 -7.04 4.91 -5.09
CA VAL A 138 -6.02 4.73 -6.11
C VAL A 138 -6.17 3.36 -6.79
N ALA A 139 -6.00 3.34 -8.11
CA ALA A 139 -6.06 2.09 -8.86
C ALA A 139 -4.91 1.15 -8.45
N GLU A 140 -5.19 -0.14 -8.25
CA GLU A 140 -4.18 -1.15 -7.88
C GLU A 140 -3.01 -1.16 -8.87
N ARG A 141 -3.28 -1.00 -10.17
CA ARG A 141 -2.23 -0.94 -11.20
C ARG A 141 -1.27 0.24 -11.00
N ASP A 142 -1.78 1.39 -10.56
CA ASP A 142 -0.95 2.58 -10.34
C ASP A 142 -0.09 2.40 -9.09
N ALA A 143 -0.61 1.71 -8.06
CA ALA A 143 0.16 1.34 -6.89
C ALA A 143 1.31 0.38 -7.24
N ILE A 144 1.06 -0.62 -8.09
CA ILE A 144 2.07 -1.56 -8.58
C ILE A 144 3.12 -0.83 -9.42
N GLU A 145 2.68 0.03 -10.33
CA GLU A 145 3.59 0.83 -11.16
C GLU A 145 4.47 1.74 -10.30
N THR A 146 3.92 2.33 -9.23
CA THR A 146 4.69 3.14 -8.26
C THR A 146 5.82 2.32 -7.63
N LEU A 147 5.52 1.11 -7.19
CA LEU A 147 6.51 0.22 -6.59
C LEU A 147 7.57 -0.19 -7.60
N ASP A 148 7.16 -0.55 -8.81
CA ASP A 148 8.08 -0.89 -9.89
C ASP A 148 9.09 0.23 -10.15
N ARG A 149 8.61 1.46 -10.22
CA ARG A 149 9.46 2.63 -10.44
C ARG A 149 10.33 2.98 -9.23
N ALA A 150 9.90 2.66 -8.03
CA ALA A 150 10.74 2.75 -6.84
C ALA A 150 11.91 1.75 -6.92
N PHE A 151 11.67 0.54 -7.44
CA PHE A 151 12.67 -0.51 -7.51
C PHE A 151 13.60 -0.40 -8.72
N ASP A 152 13.16 0.16 -9.84
CA ASP A 152 13.98 0.30 -11.05
C ASP A 152 14.97 1.48 -10.98
N GLY A 153 14.97 2.22 -9.88
CA GLY A 153 15.89 3.33 -9.63
C GLY A 153 15.49 4.64 -10.30
N ARG A 154 14.32 4.72 -10.93
CA ARG A 154 13.84 5.97 -11.57
C ARG A 154 13.37 7.00 -10.55
N ALA A 155 12.97 6.57 -9.37
CA ALA A 155 12.57 7.44 -8.28
C ALA A 155 13.71 7.64 -7.27
N ARG A 156 13.86 8.84 -6.74
CA ARG A 156 14.78 9.10 -5.64
C ARG A 156 14.30 8.35 -4.40
N TRP A 157 15.22 7.74 -3.68
CA TRP A 157 14.91 6.99 -2.47
C TRP A 157 14.98 7.88 -1.23
N GLU A 158 14.04 8.83 -1.16
CA GLU A 158 13.95 9.80 -0.09
C GLU A 158 12.53 10.33 0.09
N GLY A 159 12.19 10.76 1.30
CA GLY A 159 10.92 11.41 1.59
C GLY A 159 9.74 10.47 1.74
N TRP A 160 8.54 11.06 1.70
CA TRP A 160 7.28 10.36 1.75
C TRP A 160 6.29 10.94 0.73
N TYR A 161 5.46 10.07 0.17
CA TYR A 161 4.50 10.42 -0.87
C TYR A 161 3.14 9.81 -0.55
N GLU A 162 2.09 10.60 -0.75
CA GLU A 162 0.71 10.16 -0.67
C GLU A 162 0.28 9.66 -2.04
N VAL A 163 0.11 8.34 -2.15
CA VAL A 163 -0.26 7.66 -3.39
C VAL A 163 -1.78 7.59 -3.46
N ALA A 164 -2.38 8.55 -4.16
CA ALA A 164 -3.82 8.75 -4.21
C ALA A 164 -4.31 8.96 -5.64
N GLY A 165 -5.55 8.55 -5.91
CA GLY A 165 -6.19 8.79 -7.20
C GLY A 165 -6.56 10.26 -7.43
N PRO A 166 -6.89 10.63 -8.67
CA PRO A 166 -7.15 12.03 -9.05
C PRO A 166 -8.52 12.53 -8.58
N GLU A 167 -9.44 11.65 -8.21
CA GLU A 167 -10.83 11.99 -7.91
C GLU A 167 -11.17 11.73 -6.46
N ALA A 168 -11.87 12.68 -5.83
CA ALA A 168 -12.44 12.52 -4.51
C ALA A 168 -13.87 12.00 -4.61
N VAL A 169 -14.14 10.86 -3.98
CA VAL A 169 -15.48 10.25 -3.93
C VAL A 169 -15.84 9.86 -2.50
N THR A 170 -17.11 9.79 -2.21
CA THR A 170 -17.58 9.24 -0.95
C THR A 170 -17.44 7.73 -0.93
N LEU A 171 -17.32 7.14 0.25
CA LEU A 171 -17.33 5.67 0.39
C LEU A 171 -18.64 5.05 -0.11
N ALA A 172 -19.75 5.79 -0.02
CA ALA A 172 -21.03 5.37 -0.56
C ALA A 172 -21.03 5.30 -2.09
N GLU A 173 -20.51 6.35 -2.76
CA GLU A 173 -20.34 6.35 -4.22
C GLU A 173 -19.40 5.23 -4.67
N LEU A 174 -18.30 5.02 -3.94
CA LEU A 174 -17.36 3.95 -4.23
C LEU A 174 -18.02 2.56 -4.13
N ARG A 175 -18.88 2.33 -3.11
CA ARG A 175 -19.68 1.12 -3.00
C ARG A 175 -20.64 0.95 -4.18
N ASP A 176 -21.31 2.03 -4.58
CA ASP A 176 -22.26 2.00 -5.69
C ASP A 176 -21.55 1.69 -7.03
N LEU A 177 -20.34 2.21 -7.22
CA LEU A 177 -19.49 1.84 -8.35
C LEU A 177 -19.10 0.35 -8.29
N ALA A 178 -18.65 -0.12 -7.11
CA ALA A 178 -18.25 -1.51 -6.92
C ALA A 178 -19.42 -2.49 -7.21
N THR A 179 -20.65 -2.13 -6.86
CA THR A 179 -21.82 -3.00 -7.08
C THR A 179 -22.31 -3.05 -8.53
N LYS A 180 -21.97 -2.05 -9.33
CA LYS A 180 -22.32 -2.00 -10.76
C LYS A 180 -21.30 -2.72 -11.64
N ALA A 181 -20.06 -2.87 -11.16
CA ALA A 181 -19.01 -3.51 -11.93
C ALA A 181 -19.27 -5.03 -12.09
N PRO A 182 -19.13 -5.59 -13.31
CA PRO A 182 -19.27 -7.02 -13.51
C PRO A 182 -18.17 -7.77 -12.75
N PHE A 183 -18.53 -8.93 -12.17
CA PHE A 183 -17.58 -9.76 -11.45
C PHE A 183 -18.01 -11.22 -11.45
N SER A 184 -17.06 -12.11 -11.66
CA SER A 184 -17.26 -13.55 -11.70
C SER A 184 -16.43 -14.32 -10.65
N GLY A 185 -15.88 -13.65 -9.64
CA GLY A 185 -15.03 -14.28 -8.63
C GLY A 185 -15.78 -14.70 -7.35
N PRO A 186 -15.19 -15.56 -6.51
CA PRO A 186 -15.72 -15.91 -5.20
C PRO A 186 -15.82 -14.70 -4.28
N PRO A 187 -16.68 -14.76 -3.22
CA PRO A 187 -16.69 -13.71 -2.19
C PRO A 187 -15.29 -13.50 -1.61
N ALA A 188 -14.98 -12.27 -1.22
CA ALA A 188 -13.71 -12.00 -0.57
C ALA A 188 -13.62 -12.77 0.74
N ASP A 189 -12.56 -13.52 0.91
CA ASP A 189 -12.07 -13.83 2.24
C ASP A 189 -11.56 -12.53 2.84
N THR A 190 -12.16 -12.10 3.95
CA THR A 190 -11.85 -10.83 4.59
C THR A 190 -10.56 -10.97 5.40
N GLY A 191 -9.44 -11.09 4.72
CA GLY A 191 -8.12 -11.08 5.35
C GLY A 191 -7.85 -9.74 6.06
N GLU A 192 -7.02 -9.79 7.08
CA GLU A 192 -6.73 -8.71 8.04
C GLU A 192 -6.16 -7.39 7.45
N TRP A 193 -5.93 -7.32 6.14
CA TRP A 193 -5.26 -6.17 5.51
C TRP A 193 -6.17 -5.10 4.90
N GLU A 194 -7.43 -5.33 4.93
CA GLU A 194 -8.34 -4.25 4.56
C GLU A 194 -8.15 -3.12 5.56
N PRO A 195 -7.96 -1.87 5.11
CA PRO A 195 -8.23 -0.78 6.01
C PRO A 195 -9.60 -1.04 6.56
N ALA A 196 -9.67 -1.35 7.87
CA ALA A 196 -10.94 -1.62 8.50
C ALA A 196 -11.87 -0.47 8.11
N LEU A 197 -13.14 -0.72 7.83
CA LEU A 197 -14.05 0.36 7.42
C LEU A 197 -14.05 1.52 8.43
N GLU A 198 -13.67 1.26 9.68
CA GLU A 198 -13.47 2.27 10.72
C GLU A 198 -12.38 3.28 10.37
N GLU A 199 -11.33 2.87 9.63
CA GLU A 199 -10.29 3.81 9.17
C GLU A 199 -10.85 4.84 8.19
N MET A 200 -11.98 4.54 7.57
CA MET A 200 -12.69 5.44 6.67
C MET A 200 -13.72 6.34 7.38
N MET A 201 -13.63 6.46 8.71
CA MET A 201 -14.46 7.40 9.48
C MET A 201 -14.03 8.85 9.35
N GLU A 202 -12.88 9.10 8.74
CA GLU A 202 -12.34 10.44 8.45
C GLU A 202 -12.21 10.64 6.93
N HIS A 203 -12.09 11.91 6.52
CA HIS A 203 -11.73 12.20 5.13
C HIS A 203 -10.30 11.73 4.85
N ARG A 204 -10.09 11.12 3.69
CA ARG A 204 -8.80 10.63 3.23
C ARG A 204 -8.48 11.24 1.89
N LEU A 205 -8.08 12.50 1.94
CA LEU A 205 -7.80 13.30 0.76
C LEU A 205 -6.31 13.59 0.71
N ALA A 206 -5.76 13.51 -0.49
CA ALA A 206 -4.39 13.87 -0.80
C ALA A 206 -4.31 14.45 -2.21
N GLU A 207 -3.30 15.26 -2.45
CA GLU A 207 -2.95 15.72 -3.79
C GLU A 207 -2.15 14.65 -4.51
N SER A 208 -2.65 14.18 -5.64
CA SER A 208 -1.96 13.15 -6.45
C SER A 208 -0.73 13.69 -7.17
N GLN A 209 -0.65 14.99 -7.43
CA GLN A 209 0.38 15.61 -8.26
C GLN A 209 1.83 15.38 -7.76
N PRO A 210 2.18 15.55 -6.45
CA PRO A 210 3.54 15.35 -5.98
C PRO A 210 4.04 13.92 -6.22
N TRP A 211 3.22 12.93 -5.89
CA TRP A 211 3.51 11.52 -6.15
C TRP A 211 3.60 11.24 -7.66
N ALA A 212 2.57 11.64 -8.42
CA ALA A 212 2.48 11.39 -9.85
C ALA A 212 3.70 11.93 -10.60
N SER A 213 4.12 13.16 -10.28
CA SER A 213 5.31 13.78 -10.88
C SER A 213 6.61 13.08 -10.49
N HIS A 214 6.77 12.73 -9.21
CA HIS A 214 7.98 12.08 -8.72
C HIS A 214 8.22 10.72 -9.39
N PHE A 215 7.14 9.93 -9.53
CA PHE A 215 7.21 8.60 -10.14
C PHE A 215 6.94 8.64 -11.66
N GLY A 216 6.61 9.77 -12.24
CA GLY A 216 6.25 9.88 -13.67
C GLY A 216 5.00 9.09 -14.05
N ILE A 217 4.05 8.95 -13.13
CA ILE A 217 2.81 8.17 -13.31
C ILE A 217 1.68 9.14 -13.68
N VAL A 218 0.80 8.69 -14.56
CA VAL A 218 -0.48 9.36 -14.81
C VAL A 218 -1.55 8.62 -14.01
N PRO A 219 -2.10 9.24 -12.94
CA PRO A 219 -3.10 8.57 -12.11
C PRO A 219 -4.34 8.19 -12.90
N THR A 220 -4.81 6.96 -12.73
CA THR A 220 -5.94 6.42 -13.45
C THR A 220 -7.26 6.97 -12.90
N PRO A 221 -8.10 7.61 -13.74
CA PRO A 221 -9.43 8.04 -13.34
C PRO A 221 -10.34 6.87 -12.96
N LEU A 222 -11.26 7.09 -12.02
CA LEU A 222 -12.23 6.08 -11.56
C LEU A 222 -13.05 5.46 -12.69
N GLY A 223 -13.48 6.29 -13.66
CA GLY A 223 -14.25 5.81 -14.80
C GLY A 223 -13.49 4.83 -15.71
N ALA A 224 -12.16 4.93 -15.77
CA ALA A 224 -11.36 4.10 -16.67
C ALA A 224 -11.25 2.64 -16.20
N TRP A 225 -11.33 2.35 -14.90
CA TRP A 225 -11.24 0.99 -14.37
C TRP A 225 -12.58 0.38 -14.00
N ALA A 226 -13.63 1.18 -13.82
CA ALA A 226 -15.00 0.67 -13.77
C ALA A 226 -15.42 0.06 -15.13
N GLY A 227 -14.85 0.55 -16.24
CA GLY A 227 -15.09 0.02 -17.59
C GLY A 227 -14.12 -1.09 -18.04
N ALA A 228 -12.89 -1.16 -17.50
CA ALA A 228 -11.88 -2.15 -17.89
C ALA A 228 -12.16 -3.59 -17.39
N ALA A 229 -13.18 -3.78 -16.55
CA ALA A 229 -13.65 -5.11 -16.16
C ALA A 229 -14.53 -5.79 -17.25
N THR A 230 -14.68 -5.17 -18.40
CA THR A 230 -15.53 -5.66 -19.52
C THR A 230 -14.75 -6.02 -20.80
N ALA A 231 -13.41 -5.98 -20.80
CA ALA A 231 -12.58 -6.34 -21.93
C ALA A 231 -11.77 -7.61 -21.69
#